data_b1c1dbe32150f7f32fd90e2b8aa473e6
#
_entry.id   b1c1dbe32150f7f32fd90e2b8aa473e6
#
_cell.length_a   1.000
_cell.length_b   1.000
_cell.length_c   1.000
_cell.angle_alpha   90.00
_cell.angle_beta   90.00
_cell.angle_gamma   90.00
#
_symmetry.space_group_name_H-M   'P 1'
#
loop_
_entity.id
_entity.type
_entity.pdbx_description
1 polymer ?
#
loop_
_entity_poly.entity_id
_entity_poly.type
_entity_poly.pdbx_seq_one_letter_code
_entity_poly.pdbx_strand_id
1 'polypeptide(L)'
;VARSFLKPYKFRHKIWHKSGDFTNNWYKDLIYVSDKDFRNLKAGKITWQELGYEQEYIEYVNNAKNQAMTAYGSISSRCKGENNSESAHKCYDDVEMCQEWKDDPQLFVKRYLELYYEVPGESMAVDKNLFGNGSKIYSSKTICILPQRLNTLLANSKKHYKDGETPDNVLPLGVRYNGKVNKYYGQITYFGTEDIINLPYRDTIEEAFADYKKFKECDIAITVSKYRDKIPEYIYEKLLTVRVEPY
;
A
#
# COMPACT_ATOMS: atom_id res chain seq x y z
N VAL A 1 10.99 7.54 12.90
CA VAL A 1 11.09 8.27 11.61
C VAL A 1 12.21 7.65 10.77
N ALA A 2 13.48 7.68 11.21
CA ALA A 2 14.59 7.16 10.40
C ALA A 2 14.47 5.68 10.01
N ARG A 3 13.96 4.81 10.89
CA ARG A 3 13.75 3.38 10.61
C ARG A 3 12.72 3.11 9.53
N SER A 4 11.80 4.05 9.28
CA SER A 4 10.77 3.93 8.26
C SER A 4 11.24 4.33 6.86
N PHE A 5 12.34 5.06 6.74
CA PHE A 5 12.81 5.66 5.50
C PHE A 5 14.18 5.20 5.02
N LEU A 6 14.93 4.55 5.90
CA LEU A 6 16.25 4.06 5.56
C LEU A 6 16.23 2.53 5.44
N LYS A 7 16.87 2.00 4.41
CA LYS A 7 17.08 0.55 4.27
C LYS A 7 17.60 -0.01 5.59
N PRO A 8 16.98 -1.02 6.21
CA PRO A 8 17.44 -1.60 7.45
C PRO A 8 18.77 -2.30 7.18
N TYR A 9 19.85 -1.61 7.42
CA TYR A 9 21.18 -2.22 7.47
C TYR A 9 21.35 -2.97 8.79
N LYS A 10 21.99 -4.13 8.71
CA LYS A 10 22.29 -5.11 9.76
C LYS A 10 22.26 -4.57 11.20
N PHE A 11 21.74 -5.38 12.11
CA PHE A 11 21.79 -5.22 13.56
C PHE A 11 23.03 -4.45 14.04
N ARG A 12 22.84 -3.27 14.71
CA ARG A 12 23.86 -2.37 15.30
C ARG A 12 24.31 -1.18 14.43
N HIS A 13 23.51 -0.71 13.46
CA HIS A 13 23.83 0.57 12.82
C HIS A 13 23.22 1.74 13.59
N LYS A 14 23.97 2.84 13.65
CA LYS A 14 23.52 4.12 14.18
C LYS A 14 23.10 5.06 13.07
N ILE A 15 22.27 6.01 13.40
CA ILE A 15 21.84 7.05 12.46
C ILE A 15 22.80 8.22 12.58
N TRP A 16 23.33 8.66 11.44
CA TRP A 16 24.12 9.88 11.31
C TRP A 16 23.32 10.93 10.56
N HIS A 17 23.37 12.16 11.01
CA HIS A 17 22.79 13.31 10.34
C HIS A 17 23.85 13.98 9.47
N LYS A 18 23.68 13.97 8.13
CA LYS A 18 24.67 14.49 7.17
C LYS A 18 24.95 15.98 7.36
N SER A 19 23.93 16.75 7.75
CA SER A 19 24.05 18.16 8.09
C SER A 19 24.79 18.43 9.38
N GLY A 20 24.97 17.43 10.25
CA GLY A 20 25.45 17.61 11.63
C GLY A 20 24.37 18.10 12.60
N ASP A 21 23.20 18.43 12.12
CA ASP A 21 22.05 18.83 12.95
C ASP A 21 21.24 17.60 13.38
N PHE A 22 21.48 17.13 14.59
CA PHE A 22 20.82 15.95 15.17
C PHE A 22 19.33 16.18 15.50
N THR A 23 18.81 17.38 15.34
CA THR A 23 17.39 17.69 15.47
C THR A 23 16.65 17.56 14.15
N ASN A 24 17.38 17.60 13.02
CA ASN A 24 16.83 17.45 11.69
C ASN A 24 16.54 15.97 11.37
N ASN A 25 15.30 15.55 11.55
CA ASN A 25 14.84 14.21 11.24
C ASN A 25 14.37 14.04 9.78
N TRP A 26 14.76 14.95 8.89
CA TRP A 26 14.47 14.82 7.49
C TRP A 26 15.24 13.63 6.89
N TYR A 27 14.53 12.67 6.29
CA TYR A 27 15.12 11.40 5.85
C TYR A 27 16.29 11.56 4.88
N LYS A 28 16.33 12.64 4.07
CA LYS A 28 17.44 12.95 3.16
C LYS A 28 18.72 13.37 3.88
N ASP A 29 18.61 13.80 5.13
CA ASP A 29 19.73 14.13 6.00
C ASP A 29 20.28 12.90 6.73
N LEU A 30 19.55 11.80 6.77
CA LEU A 30 19.85 10.63 7.58
C LEU A 30 20.54 9.54 6.78
N ILE A 31 21.57 8.92 7.36
CA ILE A 31 22.22 7.69 6.87
C ILE A 31 22.43 6.71 8.02
N TYR A 32 22.38 5.40 7.70
CA TYR A 32 22.83 4.39 8.65
C TYR A 32 24.35 4.18 8.53
N VAL A 33 25.03 4.20 9.64
CA VAL A 33 26.46 3.97 9.71
C VAL A 33 26.81 2.91 10.76
N SER A 34 27.92 2.20 10.59
CA SER A 34 28.40 1.26 11.59
C SER A 34 28.78 1.99 12.90
N ASP A 35 28.83 1.26 14.01
CA ASP A 35 29.30 1.82 15.29
C ASP A 35 30.71 2.41 15.20
N LYS A 36 31.56 1.81 14.35
CA LYS A 36 32.93 2.28 14.10
C LYS A 36 32.90 3.61 13.36
N ASP A 37 32.14 3.67 12.28
CA ASP A 37 32.04 4.87 11.42
C ASP A 37 31.35 6.00 12.15
N PHE A 38 30.32 5.72 12.94
CA PHE A 38 29.67 6.72 13.81
C PHE A 38 30.66 7.39 14.76
N ARG A 39 31.54 6.60 15.38
CA ARG A 39 32.58 7.14 16.28
C ARG A 39 33.61 7.98 15.52
N ASN A 40 34.00 7.56 14.33
CA ASN A 40 34.95 8.29 13.49
C ASN A 40 34.36 9.60 12.97
N LEU A 41 33.11 9.61 12.52
CA LEU A 41 32.35 10.80 12.13
C LEU A 41 32.23 11.78 13.29
N LYS A 42 31.81 11.29 14.47
CA LYS A 42 31.68 12.11 15.67
C LYS A 42 33.01 12.71 16.13
N ALA A 43 34.11 12.01 15.90
CA ALA A 43 35.46 12.46 16.22
C ALA A 43 36.09 13.35 15.12
N GLY A 44 35.38 13.61 14.01
CA GLY A 44 35.88 14.38 12.88
C GLY A 44 37.07 13.72 12.15
N LYS A 45 37.24 12.39 12.32
CA LYS A 45 38.35 11.63 11.68
C LYS A 45 38.04 11.30 10.22
N ILE A 46 36.80 11.25 9.86
CA ILE A 46 36.28 10.99 8.52
C ILE A 46 35.03 11.83 8.28
N THR A 47 34.69 12.06 7.04
CA THR A 47 33.41 12.66 6.62
C THR A 47 32.45 11.56 6.18
N TRP A 48 31.15 11.84 6.14
CA TRP A 48 30.16 10.86 5.67
C TRP A 48 30.33 10.55 4.17
N GLN A 49 30.87 11.51 3.38
CA GLN A 49 31.17 11.34 1.95
C GLN A 49 32.28 10.29 1.74
N GLU A 50 33.30 10.27 2.60
CA GLU A 50 34.40 9.30 2.51
C GLU A 50 33.97 7.85 2.78
N LEU A 51 32.77 7.65 3.36
CA LEU A 51 32.23 6.32 3.58
C LEU A 51 31.64 5.67 2.33
N GLY A 52 31.55 6.38 1.21
CA GLY A 52 31.03 5.86 -0.05
C GLY A 52 29.49 5.63 -0.08
N TYR A 53 28.77 5.97 0.99
CA TYR A 53 27.31 5.84 1.05
C TYR A 53 26.59 6.81 0.13
N GLU A 54 27.27 7.79 -0.42
CA GLU A 54 26.68 8.77 -1.32
C GLU A 54 26.16 8.12 -2.61
N GLN A 55 26.94 7.21 -3.19
CA GLN A 55 26.54 6.51 -4.41
C GLN A 55 25.33 5.61 -4.18
N GLU A 56 25.32 4.81 -3.12
CA GLU A 56 24.17 3.97 -2.77
C GLU A 56 22.90 4.82 -2.50
N TYR A 57 23.08 5.97 -1.87
CA TYR A 57 21.98 6.90 -1.62
C TYR A 57 21.46 7.54 -2.91
N ILE A 58 22.33 7.95 -3.82
CA ILE A 58 21.96 8.49 -5.14
C ILE A 58 21.17 7.42 -5.92
N GLU A 59 21.63 6.18 -5.94
CA GLU A 59 20.96 5.06 -6.59
C GLU A 59 19.58 4.80 -5.99
N TYR A 60 19.47 4.79 -4.66
CA TYR A 60 18.20 4.66 -3.97
C TYR A 60 17.21 5.77 -4.34
N VAL A 61 17.65 7.03 -4.31
CA VAL A 61 16.80 8.18 -4.67
C VAL A 61 16.40 8.15 -6.14
N ASN A 62 17.31 7.77 -7.04
CA ASN A 62 17.01 7.66 -8.46
C ASN A 62 16.03 6.52 -8.73
N ASN A 63 16.18 5.38 -8.06
CA ASN A 63 15.23 4.30 -8.15
C ASN A 63 13.83 4.72 -7.66
N ALA A 64 13.76 5.39 -6.52
CA ALA A 64 12.50 5.91 -5.98
C ALA A 64 11.83 6.94 -6.92
N LYS A 65 12.62 7.82 -7.57
CA LYS A 65 12.11 8.75 -8.59
C LYS A 65 11.57 8.04 -9.81
N ASN A 66 12.26 7.01 -10.30
CA ASN A 66 11.82 6.22 -11.45
C ASN A 66 10.52 5.48 -11.12
N GLN A 67 10.40 4.91 -9.92
CA GLN A 67 9.16 4.29 -9.44
C GLN A 67 8.03 5.33 -9.32
N ALA A 68 8.31 6.55 -8.84
CA ALA A 68 7.34 7.63 -8.78
C ALA A 68 6.81 8.00 -10.16
N MET A 69 7.69 8.16 -11.15
CA MET A 69 7.27 8.48 -12.53
C MET A 69 6.47 7.35 -13.18
N THR A 70 6.84 6.10 -12.94
CA THR A 70 6.08 4.93 -13.39
C THR A 70 4.68 4.90 -12.75
N ALA A 71 4.60 5.15 -11.44
CA ALA A 71 3.32 5.24 -10.72
C ALA A 71 2.45 6.38 -11.24
N TYR A 72 3.05 7.56 -11.49
CA TYR A 72 2.35 8.70 -12.08
C TYR A 72 1.75 8.35 -13.44
N GLY A 73 2.53 7.75 -14.33
CA GLY A 73 2.07 7.30 -15.66
C GLY A 73 0.90 6.32 -15.54
N SER A 74 0.99 5.34 -14.66
CA SER A 74 -0.07 4.36 -14.41
C SER A 74 -1.36 5.01 -13.87
N ILE A 75 -1.24 5.97 -12.96
CA ILE A 75 -2.39 6.71 -12.41
C ILE A 75 -3.00 7.60 -13.52
N SER A 76 -2.17 8.30 -14.28
CA SER A 76 -2.61 9.15 -15.39
C SER A 76 -3.41 8.35 -16.43
N SER A 77 -2.92 7.18 -16.84
CA SER A 77 -3.61 6.30 -17.78
C SER A 77 -4.95 5.81 -17.23
N ARG A 78 -5.02 5.46 -15.95
CA ARG A 78 -6.30 5.09 -15.30
C ARG A 78 -7.30 6.23 -15.32
N CYS A 79 -6.86 7.46 -15.01
CA CYS A 79 -7.72 8.64 -14.99
C CYS A 79 -8.19 9.09 -16.37
N LYS A 80 -7.49 8.67 -17.44
CA LYS A 80 -7.88 8.96 -18.84
C LYS A 80 -8.71 7.86 -19.48
N GLY A 81 -8.92 6.73 -18.80
CA GLY A 81 -9.59 5.58 -19.38
C GLY A 81 -8.75 4.85 -20.46
N GLU A 82 -7.45 5.09 -20.54
CA GLU A 82 -6.56 4.53 -21.58
C GLU A 82 -6.07 3.09 -21.28
N ASN A 83 -6.62 2.41 -20.27
CA ASN A 83 -6.22 1.05 -19.94
C ASN A 83 -6.80 0.04 -20.95
N ASN A 84 -5.93 -0.75 -21.57
CA ASN A 84 -6.22 -1.65 -22.69
C ASN A 84 -7.04 -2.91 -22.36
N SER A 85 -7.58 -3.07 -21.15
CA SER A 85 -8.45 -4.18 -20.80
C SER A 85 -9.86 -3.70 -20.47
N GLU A 86 -10.87 -4.22 -21.18
CA GLU A 86 -12.29 -3.90 -20.93
C GLU A 86 -12.72 -4.09 -19.47
N SER A 87 -12.11 -5.04 -18.76
CA SER A 87 -12.39 -5.27 -17.34
C SER A 87 -11.75 -4.24 -16.40
N ALA A 88 -10.68 -3.56 -16.83
CA ALA A 88 -10.01 -2.53 -16.02
C ALA A 88 -10.71 -1.17 -16.11
N HIS A 89 -11.39 -0.87 -17.23
CA HIS A 89 -12.09 0.39 -17.41
C HIS A 89 -13.18 0.62 -16.35
N LYS A 90 -13.98 -0.39 -16.06
CA LYS A 90 -15.15 -0.28 -15.18
C LYS A 90 -14.84 0.00 -13.71
N CYS A 91 -13.65 -0.37 -13.25
CA CYS A 91 -13.22 -0.10 -11.85
C CYS A 91 -12.72 1.34 -11.65
N TYR A 92 -12.49 2.08 -12.73
CA TYR A 92 -11.82 3.39 -12.69
C TYR A 92 -12.60 4.51 -13.39
N ASP A 93 -13.85 4.26 -13.82
CA ASP A 93 -14.66 5.21 -14.62
C ASP A 93 -14.83 6.61 -13.98
N ASP A 94 -14.74 6.69 -12.63
CA ASP A 94 -14.90 7.96 -11.90
C ASP A 94 -13.62 8.39 -11.18
N VAL A 95 -12.45 7.84 -11.57
CA VAL A 95 -11.22 8.12 -10.85
C VAL A 95 -10.50 9.30 -11.49
N GLU A 96 -10.14 10.27 -10.68
CA GLU A 96 -9.45 11.48 -11.11
C GLU A 96 -8.11 11.70 -10.38
N MET A 97 -7.25 12.48 -11.02
CA MET A 97 -6.07 13.06 -10.42
C MET A 97 -6.34 14.51 -10.05
N CYS A 98 -5.87 14.97 -8.90
CA CYS A 98 -6.01 16.37 -8.52
C CYS A 98 -5.35 17.31 -9.54
N GLN A 99 -5.89 18.52 -9.68
CA GLN A 99 -5.44 19.48 -10.69
C GLN A 99 -3.96 19.84 -10.54
N GLU A 100 -3.49 20.01 -9.30
CA GLU A 100 -2.08 20.33 -9.00
C GLU A 100 -1.10 19.33 -9.65
N TRP A 101 -1.42 18.04 -9.63
CA TRP A 101 -0.56 17.01 -10.21
C TRP A 101 -0.73 16.85 -11.73
N LYS A 102 -1.90 17.25 -12.27
CA LYS A 102 -2.10 17.35 -13.72
C LYS A 102 -1.24 18.47 -14.31
N ASP A 103 -1.16 19.61 -13.60
CA ASP A 103 -0.41 20.79 -14.02
C ASP A 103 1.10 20.64 -13.82
N ASP A 104 1.51 20.02 -12.70
CA ASP A 104 2.92 19.77 -12.37
C ASP A 104 3.13 18.35 -11.81
N PRO A 105 3.55 17.40 -12.65
CA PRO A 105 3.89 16.04 -12.24
C PRO A 105 4.98 15.96 -11.16
N GLN A 106 5.84 16.97 -11.04
CA GLN A 106 6.91 16.96 -10.03
C GLN A 106 6.36 17.08 -8.61
N LEU A 107 5.18 17.66 -8.44
CA LEU A 107 4.49 17.69 -7.13
C LEU A 107 4.07 16.28 -6.68
N PHE A 108 3.63 15.43 -7.64
CA PHE A 108 3.40 14.02 -7.34
C PHE A 108 4.70 13.30 -6.96
N VAL A 109 5.76 13.49 -7.75
CA VAL A 109 7.08 12.87 -7.46
C VAL A 109 7.56 13.28 -6.08
N LYS A 110 7.47 14.57 -5.74
CA LYS A 110 7.81 15.07 -4.39
C LYS A 110 7.01 14.35 -3.32
N ARG A 111 5.68 14.28 -3.48
CA ARG A 111 4.82 13.61 -2.51
C ARG A 111 5.11 12.11 -2.41
N TYR A 112 5.35 11.45 -3.54
CA TYR A 112 5.74 10.04 -3.57
C TYR A 112 7.01 9.81 -2.75
N LEU A 113 8.05 10.63 -2.95
CA LEU A 113 9.32 10.52 -2.23
C LEU A 113 9.17 10.76 -0.71
N GLU A 114 8.24 11.63 -0.29
CA GLU A 114 7.91 11.83 1.13
C GLU A 114 7.29 10.59 1.78
N LEU A 115 6.53 9.82 1.01
CA LEU A 115 5.84 8.61 1.45
C LEU A 115 6.65 7.34 1.22
N TYR A 116 7.74 7.42 0.46
CA TYR A 116 8.47 6.26 -0.04
C TYR A 116 9.17 5.48 1.06
N TYR A 117 8.93 4.19 1.05
CA TYR A 117 9.68 3.18 1.79
C TYR A 117 9.69 1.88 0.97
N GLU A 118 10.53 0.92 1.35
CA GLU A 118 10.62 -0.38 0.70
C GLU A 118 10.40 -1.50 1.72
N VAL A 119 9.70 -2.54 1.28
CA VAL A 119 9.67 -3.84 1.97
C VAL A 119 10.51 -4.80 1.15
N PRO A 120 11.60 -5.36 1.72
CA PRO A 120 12.50 -6.24 0.98
C PRO A 120 11.75 -7.42 0.33
N GLY A 121 11.98 -7.59 -0.99
CA GLY A 121 11.37 -8.67 -1.76
C GLY A 121 9.93 -8.42 -2.22
N GLU A 122 9.37 -7.22 -1.95
CA GLU A 122 8.03 -6.88 -2.39
C GLU A 122 8.04 -5.67 -3.34
N SER A 123 7.16 -5.69 -4.32
CA SER A 123 6.84 -4.51 -5.13
C SER A 123 5.92 -3.58 -4.35
N MET A 124 6.07 -2.27 -4.58
CA MET A 124 5.29 -1.23 -3.91
C MET A 124 4.26 -0.64 -4.86
N ALA A 125 3.10 -0.32 -4.34
CA ALA A 125 1.99 0.29 -5.09
C ALA A 125 1.48 1.56 -4.43
N VAL A 126 1.00 2.50 -5.23
CA VAL A 126 0.26 3.66 -4.72
C VAL A 126 -1.20 3.25 -4.53
N ASP A 127 -1.67 3.35 -3.31
CA ASP A 127 -3.08 3.19 -2.95
C ASP A 127 -3.70 4.55 -2.60
N LYS A 128 -4.97 4.76 -3.02
CA LYS A 128 -5.76 5.95 -2.67
C LYS A 128 -6.94 5.63 -1.75
N ASN A 129 -7.26 4.35 -1.58
CA ASN A 129 -8.50 3.96 -0.92
C ASN A 129 -8.35 3.92 0.60
N LEU A 130 -7.18 3.53 1.10
CA LEU A 130 -6.93 3.37 2.53
C LEU A 130 -7.14 4.67 3.31
N PHE A 131 -6.67 5.80 2.77
CA PHE A 131 -6.83 7.14 3.38
C PHE A 131 -7.87 8.01 2.68
N GLY A 132 -8.35 7.61 1.53
CA GLY A 132 -9.26 8.40 0.71
C GLY A 132 -10.71 8.46 1.22
N ASN A 133 -11.11 7.61 2.17
CA ASN A 133 -12.48 7.56 2.71
C ASN A 133 -13.56 7.59 1.61
N GLY A 134 -13.38 6.79 0.55
CA GLY A 134 -14.29 6.75 -0.60
C GLY A 134 -14.01 7.79 -1.68
N SER A 135 -13.05 8.68 -1.50
CA SER A 135 -12.65 9.65 -2.54
C SER A 135 -12.21 8.94 -3.82
N LYS A 136 -12.65 9.45 -4.95
CA LYS A 136 -12.24 9.01 -6.27
C LYS A 136 -10.99 9.74 -6.78
N ILE A 137 -10.46 10.71 -6.01
CA ILE A 137 -9.37 11.59 -6.44
C ILE A 137 -8.04 11.13 -5.85
N TYR A 138 -7.04 10.94 -6.72
CA TYR A 138 -5.64 10.85 -6.32
C TYR A 138 -5.11 12.23 -5.96
N SER A 139 -4.70 12.42 -4.71
CA SER A 139 -4.16 13.69 -4.20
C SER A 139 -3.14 13.44 -3.09
N SER A 140 -2.45 14.49 -2.67
CA SER A 140 -1.50 14.44 -1.55
C SER A 140 -2.12 13.96 -0.23
N LYS A 141 -3.44 14.09 -0.07
CA LYS A 141 -4.19 13.70 1.14
C LYS A 141 -4.72 12.27 1.08
N THR A 142 -4.90 11.72 -0.12
CA THR A 142 -5.57 10.43 -0.30
C THR A 142 -4.62 9.28 -0.54
N ILE A 143 -3.41 9.52 -1.06
CA ILE A 143 -2.47 8.46 -1.38
C ILE A 143 -1.62 8.01 -0.20
N CYS A 144 -1.32 6.71 -0.22
CA CYS A 144 -0.21 6.11 0.52
C CYS A 144 0.53 5.11 -0.39
N ILE A 145 1.67 4.61 0.09
CA ILE A 145 2.42 3.55 -0.58
C ILE A 145 2.25 2.28 0.24
N LEU A 146 1.88 1.18 -0.42
CA LEU A 146 1.68 -0.12 0.19
C LEU A 146 2.48 -1.19 -0.55
N PRO A 147 2.95 -2.25 0.13
CA PRO A 147 3.29 -3.49 -0.55
C PRO A 147 2.14 -3.93 -1.46
N GLN A 148 2.44 -4.30 -2.69
CA GLN A 148 1.43 -4.70 -3.69
C GLN A 148 0.51 -5.81 -3.14
N ARG A 149 1.06 -6.70 -2.34
CA ARG A 149 0.31 -7.77 -1.68
C ARG A 149 -0.79 -7.23 -0.76
N LEU A 150 -0.49 -6.22 0.06
CA LEU A 150 -1.50 -5.57 0.91
C LEU A 150 -2.51 -4.79 0.07
N ASN A 151 -2.05 -4.09 -0.96
CA ASN A 151 -2.95 -3.38 -1.87
C ASN A 151 -3.96 -4.32 -2.55
N THR A 152 -3.51 -5.49 -3.00
CA THR A 152 -4.39 -6.53 -3.57
C THR A 152 -5.36 -7.09 -2.52
N LEU A 153 -4.89 -7.33 -1.30
CA LEU A 153 -5.74 -7.79 -0.20
C LEU A 153 -6.89 -6.81 0.09
N LEU A 154 -6.60 -5.50 0.06
CA LEU A 154 -7.59 -4.44 0.27
C LEU A 154 -8.54 -4.27 -0.93
N ALA A 155 -8.04 -4.36 -2.15
CA ALA A 155 -8.87 -4.28 -3.36
C ALA A 155 -9.99 -5.33 -3.34
N ASN A 156 -9.69 -6.53 -2.82
CA ASN A 156 -10.66 -7.62 -2.67
C ASN A 156 -11.55 -7.51 -1.42
N SER A 157 -11.55 -6.37 -0.73
CA SER A 157 -12.44 -6.12 0.42
C SER A 157 -13.71 -5.33 0.04
N LYS A 158 -13.89 -5.00 -1.23
CA LYS A 158 -15.06 -4.30 -1.77
C LYS A 158 -15.61 -5.01 -2.99
N LYS A 159 -16.93 -4.92 -3.17
CA LYS A 159 -17.59 -5.42 -4.37
C LYS A 159 -17.25 -4.52 -5.58
N HIS A 160 -16.88 -5.16 -6.66
CA HIS A 160 -16.75 -4.52 -7.97
C HIS A 160 -17.91 -5.00 -8.84
N TYR A 161 -18.74 -4.08 -9.28
CA TYR A 161 -19.89 -4.39 -10.12
C TYR A 161 -19.48 -4.55 -11.58
N LYS A 162 -20.14 -5.51 -12.26
CA LYS A 162 -20.11 -5.61 -13.71
C LYS A 162 -21.25 -4.76 -14.30
N ASP A 163 -21.30 -4.62 -15.64
CA ASP A 163 -22.38 -3.91 -16.30
C ASP A 163 -23.74 -4.54 -15.94
N GLY A 164 -24.69 -3.69 -15.57
CA GLY A 164 -26.03 -4.10 -15.16
C GLY A 164 -26.13 -4.70 -13.75
N GLU A 165 -25.01 -4.83 -13.02
CA GLU A 165 -25.03 -5.26 -11.63
C GLU A 165 -25.22 -4.06 -10.69
N THR A 166 -26.08 -4.21 -9.69
CA THR A 166 -26.33 -3.27 -8.60
C THR A 166 -26.50 -4.02 -7.29
N PRO A 167 -26.47 -3.35 -6.12
CA PRO A 167 -26.75 -4.02 -4.84
C PRO A 167 -28.08 -4.80 -4.82
N ASP A 168 -29.05 -4.36 -5.62
CA ASP A 168 -30.41 -4.96 -5.61
C ASP A 168 -30.49 -6.26 -6.44
N ASN A 169 -29.55 -6.50 -7.36
CA ASN A 169 -29.61 -7.65 -8.27
C ASN A 169 -28.41 -8.60 -8.21
N VAL A 170 -27.47 -8.37 -7.27
CA VAL A 170 -26.32 -9.23 -7.08
C VAL A 170 -26.13 -9.64 -5.62
N LEU A 171 -25.47 -10.78 -5.41
CA LEU A 171 -25.07 -11.19 -4.08
C LEU A 171 -23.94 -10.31 -3.54
N PRO A 172 -23.86 -10.10 -2.22
CA PRO A 172 -22.77 -9.40 -1.58
C PRO A 172 -21.40 -10.00 -1.92
N LEU A 173 -20.36 -9.23 -1.62
CA LEU A 173 -18.98 -9.68 -1.77
C LEU A 173 -18.77 -11.04 -1.09
N GLY A 174 -18.21 -12.00 -1.86
CA GLY A 174 -17.86 -13.33 -1.35
C GLY A 174 -19.03 -14.26 -1.06
N VAL A 175 -20.27 -13.83 -1.23
CA VAL A 175 -21.45 -14.69 -1.07
C VAL A 175 -21.76 -15.43 -2.36
N ARG A 176 -22.13 -16.70 -2.22
CA ARG A 176 -22.55 -17.60 -3.31
C ARG A 176 -23.88 -18.26 -2.95
N TYR A 177 -24.63 -18.63 -3.97
CA TYR A 177 -25.87 -19.39 -3.85
C TYR A 177 -25.68 -20.80 -4.42
N ASN A 178 -26.14 -21.80 -3.68
CA ASN A 178 -26.18 -23.20 -4.14
C ASN A 178 -27.63 -23.64 -4.38
N GLY A 179 -28.04 -23.64 -5.65
CA GLY A 179 -29.42 -24.01 -6.05
C GLY A 179 -29.81 -25.47 -5.75
N LYS A 180 -28.84 -26.39 -5.56
CA LYS A 180 -29.17 -27.80 -5.24
C LYS A 180 -29.69 -27.96 -3.82
N VAL A 181 -29.23 -27.15 -2.90
CA VAL A 181 -29.66 -27.18 -1.48
C VAL A 181 -30.46 -25.94 -1.09
N ASN A 182 -30.66 -25.02 -2.03
CA ASN A 182 -31.40 -23.76 -1.85
C ASN A 182 -30.86 -22.94 -0.65
N LYS A 183 -29.51 -22.79 -0.59
CA LYS A 183 -28.85 -22.07 0.50
C LYS A 183 -27.71 -21.18 0.01
N TYR A 184 -27.34 -20.23 0.85
CA TYR A 184 -26.22 -19.30 0.63
C TYR A 184 -25.00 -19.75 1.41
N TYR A 185 -23.79 -19.35 0.95
CA TYR A 185 -22.54 -19.61 1.66
C TYR A 185 -21.50 -18.55 1.30
N GLY A 186 -20.59 -18.27 2.23
CA GLY A 186 -19.41 -17.47 1.95
C GLY A 186 -18.36 -18.30 1.23
N GLN A 187 -17.70 -17.73 0.21
CA GLN A 187 -16.54 -18.31 -0.44
C GLN A 187 -15.37 -17.34 -0.35
N ILE A 188 -14.25 -17.80 0.20
CA ILE A 188 -13.05 -17.00 0.38
C ILE A 188 -11.85 -17.71 -0.25
N THR A 189 -10.99 -16.95 -0.91
CA THR A 189 -9.64 -17.41 -1.25
C THR A 189 -8.71 -16.96 -0.15
N TYR A 190 -8.12 -17.89 0.58
CA TYR A 190 -7.21 -17.57 1.67
C TYR A 190 -5.93 -16.94 1.12
N PHE A 191 -5.60 -15.77 1.65
CA PHE A 191 -4.51 -14.98 1.13
C PHE A 191 -3.15 -15.60 1.48
N GLY A 192 -2.51 -16.22 0.51
CA GLY A 192 -1.18 -16.83 0.65
C GLY A 192 -1.09 -18.29 0.29
N THR A 193 -2.21 -19.02 0.15
CA THR A 193 -2.22 -20.42 -0.31
C THR A 193 -2.99 -20.63 -1.61
N GLU A 194 -3.74 -19.59 -2.07
CA GLU A 194 -4.69 -19.67 -3.19
C GLU A 194 -5.83 -20.70 -2.99
N ASP A 195 -5.93 -21.28 -1.79
CA ASP A 195 -6.97 -22.25 -1.47
C ASP A 195 -8.34 -21.56 -1.39
N ILE A 196 -9.33 -22.16 -2.03
CA ILE A 196 -10.71 -21.71 -1.96
C ILE A 196 -11.39 -22.44 -0.80
N ILE A 197 -11.86 -21.65 0.17
CA ILE A 197 -12.59 -22.15 1.34
C ILE A 197 -14.06 -21.80 1.17
N ASN A 198 -14.93 -22.81 1.22
CA ASN A 198 -16.37 -22.64 1.30
C ASN A 198 -16.79 -22.68 2.78
N LEU A 199 -17.44 -21.62 3.22
CA LEU A 199 -17.98 -21.51 4.58
C LEU A 199 -19.30 -22.29 4.70
N PRO A 200 -19.82 -22.50 5.90
CA PRO A 200 -21.06 -23.23 6.11
C PRO A 200 -22.25 -22.62 5.34
N TYR A 201 -23.18 -23.48 4.94
CA TYR A 201 -24.43 -23.06 4.31
C TYR A 201 -25.33 -22.31 5.30
N ARG A 202 -25.98 -21.25 4.82
CA ARG A 202 -26.91 -20.40 5.56
C ARG A 202 -28.23 -20.27 4.83
N ASP A 203 -29.28 -19.95 5.56
CA ASP A 203 -30.61 -19.78 4.99
C ASP A 203 -30.79 -18.38 4.39
N THR A 204 -30.03 -17.39 4.87
CA THR A 204 -30.10 -16.00 4.40
C THR A 204 -28.77 -15.50 3.82
N ILE A 205 -28.88 -14.47 2.99
CA ILE A 205 -27.73 -13.76 2.40
C ILE A 205 -26.91 -13.07 3.49
N GLU A 206 -27.59 -12.46 4.45
CA GLU A 206 -27.00 -11.69 5.55
C GLU A 206 -26.13 -12.58 6.44
N GLU A 207 -26.61 -13.78 6.78
CA GLU A 207 -25.84 -14.75 7.58
C GLU A 207 -24.59 -15.22 6.82
N ALA A 208 -24.74 -15.54 5.53
CA ALA A 208 -23.63 -15.96 4.69
C ALA A 208 -22.57 -14.84 4.53
N PHE A 209 -23.03 -13.58 4.41
CA PHE A 209 -22.12 -12.44 4.36
C PHE A 209 -21.46 -12.18 5.72
N ALA A 210 -22.15 -12.33 6.83
CA ALA A 210 -21.57 -12.17 8.16
C ALA A 210 -20.42 -13.16 8.41
N ASP A 211 -20.59 -14.42 8.00
CA ASP A 211 -19.54 -15.42 8.06
C ASP A 211 -18.35 -15.04 7.17
N TYR A 212 -18.62 -14.63 5.92
CA TYR A 212 -17.57 -14.18 5.00
C TYR A 212 -16.81 -12.97 5.55
N LYS A 213 -17.51 -11.95 6.01
CA LYS A 213 -16.94 -10.74 6.60
C LYS A 213 -16.00 -11.06 7.75
N LYS A 214 -16.50 -11.85 8.72
CA LYS A 214 -15.69 -12.27 9.87
C LYS A 214 -14.39 -12.96 9.46
N PHE A 215 -14.49 -13.89 8.52
CA PHE A 215 -13.33 -14.64 8.06
C PHE A 215 -12.34 -13.76 7.30
N LYS A 216 -12.84 -12.89 6.41
CA LYS A 216 -12.04 -11.98 5.60
C LYS A 216 -11.34 -10.91 6.46
N GLU A 217 -12.02 -10.35 7.45
CA GLU A 217 -11.41 -9.39 8.38
C GLU A 217 -10.32 -10.05 9.25
N CYS A 218 -10.50 -11.31 9.64
CA CYS A 218 -9.48 -12.10 10.32
C CYS A 218 -8.25 -12.32 9.42
N ASP A 219 -8.46 -12.71 8.16
CA ASP A 219 -7.39 -12.90 7.16
C ASP A 219 -6.61 -11.59 6.92
N ILE A 220 -7.31 -10.45 6.82
CA ILE A 220 -6.69 -9.12 6.74
C ILE A 220 -5.81 -8.87 7.97
N ALA A 221 -6.35 -9.05 9.18
CA ALA A 221 -5.62 -8.80 10.41
C ALA A 221 -4.37 -9.69 10.55
N ILE A 222 -4.48 -10.98 10.25
CA ILE A 222 -3.36 -11.94 10.25
C ILE A 222 -2.31 -11.52 9.22
N THR A 223 -2.73 -11.15 8.02
CA THR A 223 -1.79 -10.74 6.97
C THR A 223 -1.09 -9.44 7.34
N VAL A 224 -1.84 -8.43 7.80
CA VAL A 224 -1.29 -7.14 8.23
C VAL A 224 -0.31 -7.31 9.40
N SER A 225 -0.57 -8.22 10.34
CA SER A 225 0.32 -8.44 11.49
C SER A 225 1.76 -8.83 11.10
N LYS A 226 1.93 -9.48 9.93
CA LYS A 226 3.25 -9.85 9.38
C LYS A 226 4.06 -8.64 8.89
N TYR A 227 3.43 -7.48 8.81
CA TYR A 227 4.03 -6.22 8.35
C TYR A 227 4.27 -5.20 9.46
N ARG A 228 4.01 -5.54 10.72
CA ARG A 228 4.08 -4.61 11.86
C ARG A 228 5.36 -3.77 11.89
N ASP A 229 6.53 -4.43 11.71
CA ASP A 229 7.84 -3.77 11.76
C ASP A 229 8.42 -3.47 10.36
N LYS A 230 7.60 -3.63 9.30
CA LYS A 230 8.05 -3.50 7.91
C LYS A 230 7.46 -2.30 7.20
N ILE A 231 6.36 -1.77 7.70
CA ILE A 231 5.65 -0.62 7.14
C ILE A 231 5.54 0.50 8.18
N PRO A 232 5.32 1.75 7.76
CA PRO A 232 5.11 2.87 8.68
C PRO A 232 3.94 2.61 9.65
N GLU A 233 4.11 2.96 10.92
CA GLU A 233 3.13 2.70 12.00
C GLU A 233 1.74 3.24 11.66
N TYR A 234 1.65 4.48 11.14
CA TYR A 234 0.36 5.08 10.77
C TYR A 234 -0.39 4.31 9.67
N ILE A 235 0.33 3.63 8.78
CA ILE A 235 -0.25 2.73 7.76
C ILE A 235 -0.71 1.45 8.44
N TYR A 236 0.11 0.87 9.29
CA TYR A 236 -0.21 -0.35 10.03
C TYR A 236 -1.48 -0.19 10.85
N GLU A 237 -1.57 0.88 11.65
CA GLU A 237 -2.74 1.20 12.46
C GLU A 237 -3.99 1.38 11.58
N LYS A 238 -3.86 2.11 10.47
CA LYS A 238 -4.99 2.32 9.54
C LYS A 238 -5.47 1.01 8.92
N LEU A 239 -4.56 0.11 8.54
CA LEU A 239 -4.89 -1.21 7.99
C LEU A 239 -5.70 -2.07 8.96
N LEU A 240 -5.42 -2.00 10.26
CA LEU A 240 -6.19 -2.70 11.30
C LEU A 240 -7.63 -2.18 11.45
N THR A 241 -7.92 -0.98 10.95
CA THR A 241 -9.29 -0.42 10.98
C THR A 241 -10.12 -0.78 9.75
N VAL A 242 -9.56 -1.46 8.76
CA VAL A 242 -10.27 -1.85 7.54
C VAL A 242 -11.43 -2.78 7.88
N ARG A 243 -12.59 -2.49 7.29
CA ARG A 243 -13.79 -3.32 7.39
C ARG A 243 -14.23 -3.77 6.01
N VAL A 244 -14.78 -4.95 5.95
CA VAL A 244 -15.32 -5.53 4.73
C VAL A 244 -16.77 -5.10 4.59
N GLU A 245 -17.11 -4.51 3.44
CA GLU A 245 -18.45 -4.05 3.14
C GLU A 245 -19.12 -5.00 2.12
N PRO A 246 -20.46 -5.18 2.19
CA PRO A 246 -21.17 -6.10 1.31
C PRO A 246 -21.13 -5.66 -0.15
N TYR A 247 -21.13 -4.35 -0.38
CA TYR A 247 -21.27 -3.71 -1.68
C TYR A 247 -20.28 -2.56 -1.86
#